data_31ecc34388416ec79c3e6728ef14ddad
#
_entry.id   31ecc34388416ec79c3e6728ef14ddad
#
_cell.length_a   1.000
_cell.length_b   1.000
_cell.length_c   1.000
_cell.angle_alpha   90.00
_cell.angle_beta   90.00
_cell.angle_gamma   90.00
#
_symmetry.space_group_name_H-M   'P 1'
#
loop_
_entity.id
_entity.type
_entity.pdbx_description
1 polymer ?
#
loop_
_entity_poly.entity_id
_entity_poly.type
_entity_poly.pdbx_seq_one_letter_code
_entity_poly.pdbx_strand_id
1 'polypeptide(L)'
;MGKQFCIWLFVLLSTLLTSTTLLAEGVITLTTSKAVGEKIGLGIEAKGNVTIEGVQEAPRIDEFKRSYTLTSQTVVIRGDVTTLDCAFNKLDSLKLSGCTSLTTIHCQKNPLTSLDVSGCTALRELGCFLNELTSLNVSGCTALIKLECQWNQLTSLDLSNVPSLTTLNCETNQLTSLDVSSCLSLTTLNCNYNQLTSMDVSSCPSLKTLACQSNQLTTLNVSGSTTLTGLACNSNQLTTLNVSGCTALTWLDCTRNPLVSVDLSNCRSLKKFSVTSGKLTRLNVSGCTALTELKCPNNQLTSLDLSGCTALTKLNCTRNPLTRLNLSNCTSLTEFTWREGNLTSLDVSGCTALTKLSCGWGQLTSLNLSGCTALAELYCSRSQLTSLDASGCIALTILHCNVNPLTSINLSNCRSLKEFDWKLERLTSLDVSGCTSLTTLECNNNMLSSLKVSGCTSLTKLDCSINYVGSLDLSGCTSLTELNCSRNQLISLDLSDQKGLTTLNCSDNLLREIDLSNSPSIDSLICDINQIKERGMTKLVNSLPDLQGKEVGLFRVFNETSEREGNVCLSDHVAIAKAKGWNTQFRRDRYRDIWYDYTGADKQAYFCCN
;
A
#
# COMPACT_ATOMS: atom_id res chain seq x y z
N MET A 1 99.65 1.49 -0.60
CA MET A 1 98.54 2.18 -1.26
C MET A 1 97.19 1.47 -1.20
N GLY A 2 97.07 0.30 -0.54
CA GLY A 2 95.86 -0.51 -0.55
C GLY A 2 94.93 -0.31 0.67
N LYS A 3 95.31 0.32 1.78
CA LYS A 3 94.50 0.48 2.98
C LYS A 3 93.69 1.80 3.08
N GLN A 4 94.13 2.87 2.38
CA GLN A 4 93.41 4.14 2.36
C GLN A 4 92.27 4.16 1.34
N PHE A 5 92.30 3.30 0.32
CA PHE A 5 91.25 3.23 -0.68
C PHE A 5 90.00 2.52 -0.17
N CYS A 6 90.15 1.56 0.75
CA CYS A 6 89.02 0.88 1.36
C CYS A 6 88.24 1.73 2.39
N ILE A 7 88.95 2.67 3.06
CA ILE A 7 88.30 3.55 4.06
C ILE A 7 87.41 4.57 3.38
N TRP A 8 87.89 5.16 2.23
CA TRP A 8 87.11 6.10 1.43
C TRP A 8 85.89 5.45 0.74
N LEU A 9 86.01 4.17 0.33
CA LEU A 9 84.89 3.45 -0.26
C LEU A 9 83.84 3.11 0.80
N PHE A 10 84.21 2.79 2.06
CA PHE A 10 83.32 2.54 3.17
C PHE A 10 82.61 3.80 3.66
N VAL A 11 83.29 4.95 3.67
CA VAL A 11 82.69 6.25 4.01
C VAL A 11 81.74 6.72 2.91
N LEU A 12 82.12 6.52 1.62
CA LEU A 12 81.21 6.85 0.50
C LEU A 12 80.00 5.85 0.44
N LEU A 13 80.16 4.58 0.76
CA LEU A 13 79.03 3.64 0.88
C LEU A 13 78.17 3.86 2.13
N SER A 14 78.79 4.32 3.25
CA SER A 14 77.99 4.67 4.45
C SER A 14 77.24 6.01 4.30
N THR A 15 77.72 6.93 3.53
CA THR A 15 77.01 8.18 3.18
C THR A 15 75.97 7.97 2.05
N LEU A 16 76.10 6.91 1.21
CA LEU A 16 75.10 6.49 0.26
C LEU A 16 74.02 5.57 0.85
N LEU A 17 74.29 4.94 2.03
CA LEU A 17 73.30 4.11 2.73
C LEU A 17 72.49 4.86 3.79
N THR A 18 72.77 6.17 3.98
CA THR A 18 71.94 7.11 4.75
C THR A 18 71.17 8.09 3.88
N SER A 19 71.07 7.86 2.58
CA SER A 19 69.92 8.39 1.84
C SER A 19 68.68 7.61 2.35
N THR A 20 68.20 7.99 3.55
CA THR A 20 66.77 7.93 3.77
C THR A 20 66.14 8.48 2.49
N THR A 21 65.50 7.62 1.72
CA THR A 21 64.57 8.07 0.72
C THR A 21 63.70 9.10 1.46
N LEU A 22 63.95 10.37 1.23
CA LEU A 22 62.95 11.41 1.52
C LEU A 22 61.75 10.97 0.68
N LEU A 23 60.89 10.14 1.25
CA LEU A 23 59.57 9.96 0.71
C LEU A 23 59.03 11.39 0.61
N ALA A 24 58.77 11.85 -0.60
CA ALA A 24 58.25 13.18 -0.82
C ALA A 24 57.06 13.39 0.13
N GLU A 25 57.22 14.31 1.06
CA GLU A 25 56.22 14.59 2.08
C GLU A 25 54.89 14.90 1.38
N GLY A 26 53.79 14.20 1.74
CA GLY A 26 52.49 14.40 1.11
C GLY A 26 52.03 15.85 1.24
N VAL A 27 51.58 16.45 0.15
CA VAL A 27 51.03 17.81 0.13
C VAL A 27 49.61 17.79 -0.35
N ILE A 28 48.69 18.25 0.52
CA ILE A 28 47.27 18.43 0.23
C ILE A 28 46.99 19.94 0.11
N THR A 29 46.41 20.38 -1.00
CA THR A 29 46.01 21.77 -1.21
C THR A 29 44.50 21.84 -1.40
N LEU A 30 43.84 22.58 -0.51
CA LEU A 30 42.42 22.88 -0.53
C LEU A 30 42.20 24.33 -0.94
N THR A 31 41.31 24.59 -1.90
CA THR A 31 40.86 25.96 -2.22
C THR A 31 39.37 26.04 -1.94
N THR A 32 38.93 27.07 -1.23
CA THR A 32 37.54 27.27 -0.82
C THR A 32 37.01 28.64 -1.21
N SER A 33 35.71 28.71 -1.57
CA SER A 33 35.00 29.97 -1.80
C SER A 33 34.58 30.68 -0.50
N LYS A 34 34.81 30.08 0.68
CA LYS A 34 34.62 30.78 1.97
C LYS A 34 35.55 31.98 2.09
N ALA A 35 35.06 33.05 2.70
CA ALA A 35 35.87 34.26 2.93
C ALA A 35 36.92 34.02 4.03
N VAL A 36 38.02 34.77 3.97
CA VAL A 36 39.01 34.88 5.07
C VAL A 36 38.26 35.31 6.35
N GLY A 37 38.52 34.65 7.46
CA GLY A 37 37.83 34.84 8.74
C GLY A 37 36.66 33.84 8.96
N GLU A 38 36.15 33.19 7.89
CA GLU A 38 35.16 32.09 8.06
C GLU A 38 35.82 30.80 8.57
N LYS A 39 34.99 29.87 9.04
CA LYS A 39 35.47 28.60 9.59
C LYS A 39 35.45 27.48 8.56
N ILE A 40 36.53 26.69 8.55
CA ILE A 40 36.65 25.43 7.80
C ILE A 40 36.80 24.27 8.78
N GLY A 41 36.04 23.18 8.61
CA GLY A 41 36.09 21.96 9.45
C GLY A 41 36.99 20.90 8.78
N LEU A 42 38.08 20.52 9.39
CA LEU A 42 38.98 19.48 8.87
C LEU A 42 39.18 18.38 9.90
N GLY A 43 39.02 17.11 9.45
CA GLY A 43 39.40 15.89 10.18
C GLY A 43 40.68 15.35 9.54
N ILE A 44 41.77 15.26 10.32
CA ILE A 44 43.08 14.83 9.83
C ILE A 44 43.69 13.83 10.79
N GLU A 45 44.02 12.65 10.28
CA GLU A 45 44.92 11.70 10.95
C GLU A 45 46.21 11.55 10.13
N ALA A 46 47.32 11.32 10.81
CA ALA A 46 48.61 11.20 10.17
C ALA A 46 49.56 10.31 10.98
N LYS A 47 50.58 9.74 10.33
CA LYS A 47 51.64 8.94 10.98
C LYS A 47 52.71 9.78 11.70
N GLY A 48 52.63 11.08 11.64
CA GLY A 48 53.62 12.00 12.22
C GLY A 48 53.06 13.40 12.36
N ASN A 49 53.95 14.37 12.50
CA ASN A 49 53.58 15.77 12.57
C ASN A 49 53.00 16.25 11.25
N VAL A 50 52.00 17.09 11.31
CA VAL A 50 51.34 17.75 10.17
C VAL A 50 51.42 19.23 10.36
N THR A 51 51.78 19.95 9.31
CA THR A 51 51.69 21.44 9.26
C THR A 51 50.49 21.82 8.42
N ILE A 52 49.75 22.84 8.86
CA ILE A 52 48.59 23.36 8.15
C ILE A 52 48.79 24.88 7.98
N GLU A 53 48.93 25.30 6.73
CA GLU A 53 49.07 26.69 6.37
C GLU A 53 47.74 27.27 5.87
N GLY A 54 47.52 28.57 6.00
CA GLY A 54 46.32 29.27 5.54
C GLY A 54 45.17 29.26 6.54
N VAL A 55 45.40 28.78 7.75
CA VAL A 55 44.41 28.74 8.85
C VAL A 55 45.01 29.13 10.19
N GLN A 56 44.15 29.59 11.09
CA GLN A 56 44.45 29.72 12.51
C GLN A 56 43.66 28.63 13.27
N GLU A 57 44.33 27.92 14.15
CA GLU A 57 43.73 26.81 14.90
C GLU A 57 42.66 27.32 15.88
N ALA A 58 41.53 26.61 15.97
CA ALA A 58 40.43 26.86 16.88
C ALA A 58 40.10 25.57 17.69
N PRO A 59 39.27 25.63 18.74
CA PRO A 59 38.92 24.46 19.57
C PRO A 59 38.30 23.32 18.72
N ARG A 60 38.46 22.09 19.19
CA ARG A 60 37.86 20.89 18.58
C ARG A 60 36.34 21.01 18.46
N ILE A 61 35.77 20.56 17.34
CA ILE A 61 34.30 20.43 17.14
C ILE A 61 33.83 19.07 17.73
N ASP A 62 34.61 18.01 17.48
CA ASP A 62 34.38 16.64 17.96
C ASP A 62 35.74 15.93 18.17
N GLU A 63 35.74 14.62 18.45
CA GLU A 63 36.96 13.84 18.67
C GLU A 63 37.90 13.84 17.44
N PHE A 64 37.33 13.95 16.22
CA PHE A 64 38.05 13.81 14.98
C PHE A 64 38.20 15.14 14.21
N LYS A 65 37.13 15.96 14.07
CA LYS A 65 37.12 17.22 13.33
C LYS A 65 37.49 18.42 14.21
N ARG A 66 38.37 19.29 13.66
CA ARG A 66 38.70 20.60 14.24
C ARG A 66 38.13 21.71 13.39
N SER A 67 37.71 22.79 14.02
CA SER A 67 37.34 24.03 13.35
C SER A 67 38.57 24.91 13.25
N TYR A 68 38.86 25.38 12.06
CA TYR A 68 39.95 26.32 11.81
C TYR A 68 39.36 27.62 11.27
N THR A 69 39.96 28.77 11.62
CA THR A 69 39.61 30.06 11.02
C THR A 69 40.51 30.32 9.81
N LEU A 70 39.92 30.59 8.66
CA LEU A 70 40.68 30.85 7.43
C LEU A 70 41.48 32.15 7.54
N THR A 71 42.77 32.06 7.28
CA THR A 71 43.66 33.23 7.02
C THR A 71 43.97 33.38 5.54
N SER A 72 43.65 32.36 4.74
CA SER A 72 43.71 32.32 3.29
C SER A 72 42.60 31.46 2.73
N GLN A 73 42.11 31.72 1.52
CA GLN A 73 41.19 30.82 0.80
C GLN A 73 41.91 29.55 0.32
N THR A 74 43.22 29.50 0.37
CA THR A 74 44.02 28.30 0.10
C THR A 74 44.61 27.78 1.40
N VAL A 75 44.31 26.50 1.70
CA VAL A 75 44.82 25.76 2.86
C VAL A 75 45.78 24.70 2.34
N VAL A 76 47.00 24.66 2.88
CA VAL A 76 48.02 23.65 2.51
C VAL A 76 48.34 22.81 3.73
N ILE A 77 48.19 21.48 3.58
CA ILE A 77 48.48 20.47 4.61
C ILE A 77 49.69 19.70 4.14
N ARG A 78 50.74 19.63 4.97
CA ARG A 78 51.98 18.88 4.69
C ARG A 78 52.19 17.85 5.77
N GLY A 79 52.55 16.64 5.37
CA GLY A 79 52.83 15.51 6.26
C GLY A 79 52.29 14.21 5.74
N ASP A 80 52.53 13.12 6.48
CA ASP A 80 52.13 11.78 6.13
C ASP A 80 50.67 11.49 6.59
N VAL A 81 49.72 12.20 5.93
CA VAL A 81 48.27 12.11 6.26
C VAL A 81 47.72 10.73 5.82
N THR A 82 46.99 10.08 6.73
CA THR A 82 46.33 8.79 6.50
C THR A 82 44.83 8.91 6.31
N THR A 83 44.20 9.90 6.96
CA THR A 83 42.75 10.18 6.84
C THR A 83 42.54 11.68 6.63
N LEU A 84 41.76 12.04 5.63
CA LEU A 84 41.33 13.40 5.36
C LEU A 84 39.79 13.47 5.30
N ASP A 85 39.17 14.22 6.19
CA ASP A 85 37.77 14.65 6.06
C ASP A 85 37.74 16.17 5.88
N CYS A 86 37.40 16.58 4.67
CA CYS A 86 37.22 17.97 4.28
C CYS A 86 35.82 18.25 3.72
N ALA A 87 34.85 17.44 4.10
CA ALA A 87 33.45 17.57 3.68
C ALA A 87 32.81 18.87 4.19
N PHE A 88 31.84 19.42 3.43
CA PHE A 88 31.02 20.60 3.78
C PHE A 88 31.79 21.91 3.91
N ASN A 89 32.83 22.10 3.13
CA ASN A 89 33.72 23.25 3.25
C ASN A 89 33.68 24.26 2.09
N LYS A 90 32.73 24.09 1.15
CA LYS A 90 32.64 24.89 -0.08
C LYS A 90 33.98 24.90 -0.84
N LEU A 91 34.60 23.72 -0.97
CA LEU A 91 35.87 23.57 -1.68
C LEU A 91 35.63 23.65 -3.19
N ASP A 92 36.35 24.57 -3.84
CA ASP A 92 36.39 24.69 -5.30
C ASP A 92 37.41 23.72 -5.91
N SER A 93 38.50 23.41 -5.17
CA SER A 93 39.49 22.41 -5.59
C SER A 93 40.11 21.65 -4.42
N LEU A 94 40.48 20.39 -4.70
CA LEU A 94 41.27 19.52 -3.85
C LEU A 94 42.40 18.91 -4.69
N LYS A 95 43.65 19.22 -4.36
CA LYS A 95 44.83 18.69 -5.03
C LYS A 95 45.67 17.87 -4.07
N LEU A 96 46.08 16.69 -4.51
CA LEU A 96 46.83 15.71 -3.75
C LEU A 96 48.14 15.41 -4.46
N SER A 97 49.28 15.63 -3.80
CA SER A 97 50.59 15.36 -4.37
C SER A 97 51.43 14.54 -3.39
N GLY A 98 51.94 13.39 -3.83
CA GLY A 98 52.74 12.50 -2.98
C GLY A 98 52.00 11.90 -1.79
N CYS A 99 50.67 11.93 -1.77
CA CYS A 99 49.81 11.45 -0.66
C CYS A 99 49.65 9.94 -0.68
N THR A 100 50.74 9.19 -0.73
CA THR A 100 50.74 7.72 -0.86
C THR A 100 50.27 6.97 0.37
N SER A 101 50.23 7.63 1.55
CA SER A 101 49.75 7.05 2.81
C SER A 101 48.23 7.26 3.07
N LEU A 102 47.56 8.07 2.28
CA LEU A 102 46.11 8.30 2.43
C LEU A 102 45.35 7.00 2.23
N THR A 103 44.63 6.60 3.26
CA THR A 103 43.71 5.42 3.25
C THR A 103 42.26 5.83 3.13
N THR A 104 41.89 7.02 3.60
CA THR A 104 40.49 7.48 3.63
C THR A 104 40.42 8.97 3.23
N ILE A 105 39.55 9.28 2.29
CA ILE A 105 39.21 10.65 1.88
C ILE A 105 37.70 10.82 1.92
N HIS A 106 37.25 11.81 2.68
CA HIS A 106 35.90 12.32 2.68
C HIS A 106 35.87 13.78 2.24
N CYS A 107 35.42 14.04 1.01
CA CYS A 107 35.30 15.37 0.43
C CYS A 107 33.91 15.69 -0.12
N GLN A 108 32.88 14.96 0.39
CA GLN A 108 31.50 15.16 -0.05
C GLN A 108 30.93 16.53 0.29
N LYS A 109 29.88 16.91 -0.44
CA LYS A 109 29.15 18.18 -0.28
C LYS A 109 30.08 19.43 -0.39
N ASN A 110 30.82 19.47 -1.49
CA ASN A 110 31.60 20.60 -1.95
C ASN A 110 31.25 20.88 -3.43
N PRO A 111 31.57 22.05 -4.00
CA PRO A 111 31.38 22.31 -5.43
C PRO A 111 32.62 21.89 -6.26
N LEU A 112 33.23 20.74 -5.95
CA LEU A 112 34.36 20.21 -6.73
C LEU A 112 33.91 19.82 -8.14
N THR A 113 34.56 20.30 -9.17
CA THR A 113 34.28 19.96 -10.57
C THR A 113 35.16 18.84 -11.12
N SER A 114 36.31 18.60 -10.50
CA SER A 114 37.22 17.49 -10.82
C SER A 114 37.92 16.98 -9.56
N LEU A 115 38.30 15.71 -9.57
CA LEU A 115 39.09 15.11 -8.49
C LEU A 115 40.05 14.07 -9.07
N ASP A 116 41.34 14.22 -8.77
CA ASP A 116 42.37 13.26 -9.11
C ASP A 116 43.01 12.70 -7.84
N VAL A 117 42.82 11.40 -7.60
CA VAL A 117 43.37 10.65 -6.47
C VAL A 117 44.37 9.56 -6.94
N SER A 118 44.79 9.59 -8.21
CA SER A 118 45.66 8.54 -8.82
C SER A 118 46.96 8.29 -8.07
N GLY A 119 47.50 9.32 -7.39
CA GLY A 119 48.69 9.20 -6.54
C GLY A 119 48.48 8.58 -5.16
N CYS A 120 47.22 8.34 -4.75
CA CYS A 120 46.87 7.81 -3.41
C CYS A 120 46.82 6.28 -3.42
N THR A 121 47.98 5.63 -3.56
CA THR A 121 48.10 4.18 -3.80
C THR A 121 47.61 3.31 -2.63
N ALA A 122 47.60 3.85 -1.40
CA ALA A 122 47.06 3.17 -0.21
C ALA A 122 45.57 3.43 0.01
N LEU A 123 44.87 4.18 -0.86
CA LEU A 123 43.49 4.59 -0.65
C LEU A 123 42.54 3.39 -0.65
N ARG A 124 41.77 3.27 0.42
CA ARG A 124 40.79 2.20 0.66
C ARG A 124 39.35 2.71 0.59
N GLU A 125 39.09 3.92 1.04
CA GLU A 125 37.76 4.53 1.03
C GLU A 125 37.83 5.97 0.45
N LEU A 126 36.95 6.20 -0.54
CA LEU A 126 36.74 7.52 -1.13
C LEU A 126 35.26 7.89 -1.10
N GLY A 127 34.91 8.95 -0.34
CA GLY A 127 33.59 9.57 -0.33
C GLY A 127 33.66 10.96 -0.97
N CYS A 128 33.21 11.06 -2.23
CA CYS A 128 33.19 12.33 -3.00
C CYS A 128 31.78 12.66 -3.54
N PHE A 129 30.74 12.13 -2.88
CA PHE A 129 29.37 12.34 -3.30
C PHE A 129 28.85 13.76 -3.05
N LEU A 130 27.79 14.18 -3.74
CA LEU A 130 27.21 15.52 -3.66
C LEU A 130 28.28 16.61 -3.94
N ASN A 131 28.93 16.47 -5.09
CA ASN A 131 29.81 17.47 -5.70
C ASN A 131 29.30 17.81 -7.12
N GLU A 132 30.09 18.51 -7.89
CA GLU A 132 29.83 18.87 -9.30
C GLU A 132 30.82 18.18 -10.24
N LEU A 133 31.36 17.03 -9.84
CA LEU A 133 32.43 16.33 -10.57
C LEU A 133 31.98 15.94 -11.98
N THR A 134 32.68 16.44 -12.96
CA THR A 134 32.59 15.98 -14.36
C THR A 134 33.68 14.96 -14.69
N SER A 135 34.74 14.87 -13.88
CA SER A 135 35.82 13.89 -13.99
C SER A 135 36.29 13.41 -12.62
N LEU A 136 36.56 12.11 -12.51
CA LEU A 136 37.14 11.46 -11.33
C LEU A 136 38.21 10.45 -11.79
N ASN A 137 39.47 10.66 -11.34
CA ASN A 137 40.57 9.78 -11.66
C ASN A 137 40.95 8.93 -10.43
N VAL A 138 40.74 7.61 -10.49
CA VAL A 138 41.09 6.64 -9.45
C VAL A 138 42.13 5.62 -9.93
N SER A 139 42.82 5.86 -11.05
CA SER A 139 43.65 4.89 -11.77
C SER A 139 44.79 4.30 -10.95
N GLY A 140 45.32 4.94 -9.96
CA GLY A 140 46.40 4.41 -9.10
C GLY A 140 45.96 3.76 -7.81
N CYS A 141 44.63 3.75 -7.52
CA CYS A 141 44.07 3.34 -6.23
C CYS A 141 43.82 1.81 -6.16
N THR A 142 44.86 1.00 -6.34
CA THR A 142 44.73 -0.47 -6.39
C THR A 142 44.19 -1.11 -5.10
N ALA A 143 44.32 -0.42 -3.96
CA ALA A 143 43.82 -0.84 -2.65
C ALA A 143 42.36 -0.39 -2.38
N LEU A 144 41.71 0.32 -3.32
CA LEU A 144 40.37 0.90 -3.11
C LEU A 144 39.32 -0.20 -2.91
N ILE A 145 38.63 -0.11 -1.75
CA ILE A 145 37.60 -1.06 -1.31
C ILE A 145 36.20 -0.45 -1.48
N LYS A 146 36.06 0.84 -1.18
CA LYS A 146 34.79 1.55 -1.18
C LYS A 146 34.90 2.86 -1.95
N LEU A 147 34.04 3.03 -2.96
CA LEU A 147 33.90 4.26 -3.74
C LEU A 147 32.45 4.77 -3.69
N GLU A 148 32.28 5.95 -3.12
CA GLU A 148 31.00 6.68 -3.08
C GLU A 148 31.12 7.99 -3.86
N CYS A 149 30.68 7.98 -5.12
CA CYS A 149 30.71 9.12 -6.05
C CYS A 149 29.32 9.51 -6.58
N GLN A 150 28.27 9.12 -5.87
CA GLN A 150 26.89 9.44 -6.25
C GLN A 150 26.61 10.95 -6.17
N TRP A 151 25.59 11.40 -6.90
CA TRP A 151 25.18 12.81 -6.96
C TRP A 151 26.29 13.73 -7.47
N ASN A 152 26.77 13.40 -8.67
CA ASN A 152 27.78 14.17 -9.44
C ASN A 152 27.33 14.32 -10.90
N GLN A 153 28.21 14.75 -11.78
CA GLN A 153 27.97 14.97 -13.21
C GLN A 153 28.91 14.12 -14.09
N LEU A 154 29.37 12.96 -13.57
CA LEU A 154 30.30 12.09 -14.27
C LEU A 154 29.66 11.48 -15.53
N THR A 155 30.32 11.64 -16.66
CA THR A 155 29.91 11.02 -17.94
C THR A 155 30.63 9.70 -18.21
N SER A 156 31.76 9.46 -17.55
CA SER A 156 32.56 8.24 -17.58
C SER A 156 33.21 7.98 -16.23
N LEU A 157 33.53 6.73 -15.95
CA LEU A 157 34.25 6.31 -14.74
C LEU A 157 35.12 5.08 -15.10
N ASP A 158 36.44 5.27 -15.06
CA ASP A 158 37.42 4.21 -15.33
C ASP A 158 37.72 3.43 -14.03
N LEU A 159 37.40 2.13 -14.02
CA LEU A 159 37.61 1.21 -12.92
C LEU A 159 38.64 0.11 -13.27
N SER A 160 39.37 0.21 -14.36
CA SER A 160 40.27 -0.83 -14.87
C SER A 160 41.37 -1.23 -13.89
N ASN A 161 41.74 -0.36 -12.94
CA ASN A 161 42.83 -0.53 -12.00
C ASN A 161 42.42 -0.61 -10.53
N VAL A 162 41.14 -0.96 -10.21
CA VAL A 162 40.65 -1.04 -8.82
C VAL A 162 40.08 -2.46 -8.49
N PRO A 163 40.92 -3.51 -8.58
CA PRO A 163 40.47 -4.91 -8.43
C PRO A 163 39.94 -5.25 -7.03
N SER A 164 40.34 -4.49 -6.00
CA SER A 164 39.93 -4.69 -4.61
C SER A 164 38.56 -4.08 -4.28
N LEU A 165 37.90 -3.42 -5.24
CA LEU A 165 36.64 -2.71 -4.99
C LEU A 165 35.52 -3.70 -4.62
N THR A 166 34.96 -3.51 -3.43
CA THR A 166 33.83 -4.32 -2.92
C THR A 166 32.50 -3.57 -2.99
N THR A 167 32.55 -2.25 -2.87
CA THR A 167 31.34 -1.39 -2.86
C THR A 167 31.54 -0.20 -3.80
N LEU A 168 30.67 -0.11 -4.80
CA LEU A 168 30.57 1.03 -5.71
C LEU A 168 29.18 1.64 -5.63
N ASN A 169 29.14 2.94 -5.30
CA ASN A 169 27.96 3.76 -5.45
C ASN A 169 28.25 4.93 -6.39
N CYS A 170 27.75 4.85 -7.62
CA CYS A 170 27.81 5.91 -8.64
C CYS A 170 26.41 6.38 -9.07
N GLU A 171 25.41 6.20 -8.17
CA GLU A 171 24.04 6.64 -8.39
C GLU A 171 23.96 8.13 -8.77
N THR A 172 23.00 8.49 -9.60
CA THR A 172 22.73 9.88 -10.01
C THR A 172 23.98 10.58 -10.55
N ASN A 173 24.40 10.11 -11.72
CA ASN A 173 25.42 10.67 -12.58
C ASN A 173 24.90 10.69 -14.03
N GLN A 174 25.79 10.90 -15.01
CA GLN A 174 25.49 10.94 -16.44
C GLN A 174 26.23 9.84 -17.21
N LEU A 175 26.54 8.71 -16.54
CA LEU A 175 27.32 7.60 -17.13
C LEU A 175 26.54 6.97 -18.28
N THR A 176 27.14 6.88 -19.45
CA THR A 176 26.59 6.21 -20.64
C THR A 176 27.04 4.76 -20.74
N SER A 177 28.17 4.42 -20.13
CA SER A 177 28.72 3.07 -19.97
C SER A 177 29.39 2.92 -18.62
N LEU A 178 29.50 1.68 -18.12
CA LEU A 178 30.20 1.36 -16.89
C LEU A 178 30.78 -0.05 -17.03
N ASP A 179 32.10 -0.16 -17.10
CA ASP A 179 32.82 -1.44 -17.12
C ASP A 179 33.28 -1.79 -15.71
N VAL A 180 32.79 -2.92 -15.19
CA VAL A 180 33.17 -3.48 -13.87
C VAL A 180 33.92 -4.80 -14.00
N SER A 181 34.38 -5.15 -15.21
CA SER A 181 35.02 -6.43 -15.50
C SER A 181 36.30 -6.69 -14.68
N SER A 182 37.01 -5.64 -14.28
CA SER A 182 38.19 -5.69 -13.40
C SER A 182 37.85 -5.75 -11.90
N CYS A 183 36.59 -5.50 -11.51
CA CYS A 183 36.18 -5.41 -10.10
C CYS A 183 35.77 -6.79 -9.55
N LEU A 184 36.69 -7.76 -9.52
CA LEU A 184 36.42 -9.16 -9.18
C LEU A 184 35.90 -9.36 -7.75
N SER A 185 36.19 -8.42 -6.84
CA SER A 185 35.77 -8.45 -5.43
C SER A 185 34.43 -7.77 -5.18
N LEU A 186 33.77 -7.23 -6.22
CA LEU A 186 32.56 -6.40 -6.08
C LEU A 186 31.42 -7.19 -5.47
N THR A 187 30.87 -6.69 -4.36
CA THR A 187 29.71 -7.27 -3.65
C THR A 187 28.47 -6.43 -3.77
N THR A 188 28.62 -5.11 -3.89
CA THR A 188 27.51 -4.15 -3.98
C THR A 188 27.78 -3.14 -5.07
N LEU A 189 26.87 -3.05 -6.04
CA LEU A 189 26.88 -2.08 -7.12
C LEU A 189 25.57 -1.28 -7.12
N ASN A 190 25.66 0.03 -6.93
CA ASN A 190 24.56 0.97 -7.15
C ASN A 190 24.95 1.95 -8.28
N CYS A 191 24.35 1.77 -9.45
CA CYS A 191 24.47 2.64 -10.61
C CYS A 191 23.11 3.19 -11.08
N ASN A 192 22.16 3.34 -10.14
CA ASN A 192 20.84 3.90 -10.42
C ASN A 192 20.93 5.32 -11.01
N TYR A 193 19.91 5.74 -11.74
CA TYR A 193 19.78 7.10 -12.26
C TYR A 193 21.00 7.55 -13.05
N ASN A 194 21.35 6.78 -14.10
CA ASN A 194 22.37 7.07 -15.08
C ASN A 194 21.79 6.96 -16.51
N GLN A 195 22.63 6.92 -17.51
CA GLN A 195 22.24 6.81 -18.93
C GLN A 195 22.80 5.53 -19.56
N LEU A 196 23.02 4.48 -18.74
CA LEU A 196 23.61 3.22 -19.20
C LEU A 196 22.69 2.51 -20.21
N THR A 197 23.25 2.07 -21.33
CA THR A 197 22.52 1.35 -22.37
C THR A 197 22.69 -0.16 -22.29
N SER A 198 23.77 -0.63 -21.66
CA SER A 198 24.05 -2.04 -21.35
C SER A 198 24.74 -2.17 -20.00
N MET A 199 24.59 -3.34 -19.36
CA MET A 199 25.31 -3.69 -18.14
C MET A 199 25.68 -5.18 -18.19
N ASP A 200 26.96 -5.48 -17.93
CA ASP A 200 27.47 -6.83 -17.78
C ASP A 200 28.18 -6.97 -16.43
N VAL A 201 27.68 -7.85 -15.57
CA VAL A 201 28.26 -8.19 -14.26
C VAL A 201 28.68 -9.66 -14.18
N SER A 202 28.74 -10.37 -15.30
CA SER A 202 29.08 -11.79 -15.34
C SER A 202 30.50 -12.10 -14.82
N SER A 203 31.41 -11.12 -14.85
CA SER A 203 32.75 -11.19 -14.28
C SER A 203 32.83 -10.83 -12.79
N CYS A 204 31.71 -10.51 -12.11
CA CYS A 204 31.66 -10.17 -10.70
C CYS A 204 31.08 -11.33 -9.85
N PRO A 205 31.85 -12.42 -9.58
CA PRO A 205 31.30 -13.64 -8.97
C PRO A 205 30.85 -13.46 -7.52
N SER A 206 31.34 -12.42 -6.84
CA SER A 206 30.99 -12.10 -5.45
C SER A 206 29.80 -11.15 -5.31
N LEU A 207 29.19 -10.71 -6.42
CA LEU A 207 28.14 -9.69 -6.40
C LEU A 207 26.88 -10.21 -5.70
N LYS A 208 26.46 -9.49 -4.65
CA LYS A 208 25.26 -9.79 -3.85
C LYS A 208 24.09 -8.88 -4.18
N THR A 209 24.38 -7.62 -4.46
CA THR A 209 23.34 -6.61 -4.74
C THR A 209 23.70 -5.80 -5.97
N LEU A 210 22.80 -5.78 -6.94
CA LEU A 210 22.85 -4.93 -8.13
C LEU A 210 21.64 -4.00 -8.18
N ALA A 211 21.88 -2.71 -8.14
CA ALA A 211 20.89 -1.67 -8.36
C ALA A 211 21.26 -0.86 -9.61
N CYS A 212 20.49 -1.03 -10.68
CA CYS A 212 20.68 -0.36 -11.98
C CYS A 212 19.36 0.23 -12.52
N GLN A 213 18.46 0.62 -11.61
CA GLN A 213 17.17 1.22 -11.95
C GLN A 213 17.33 2.59 -12.62
N SER A 214 16.32 2.99 -13.39
CA SER A 214 16.27 4.32 -14.04
C SER A 214 17.52 4.59 -14.88
N ASN A 215 17.77 3.69 -15.82
CA ASN A 215 18.75 3.78 -16.89
C ASN A 215 18.07 3.59 -18.25
N GLN A 216 18.84 3.35 -19.30
CA GLN A 216 18.38 3.07 -20.66
C GLN A 216 18.77 1.67 -21.12
N LEU A 217 18.89 0.71 -20.15
CA LEU A 217 19.40 -0.64 -20.44
C LEU A 217 18.48 -1.38 -21.42
N THR A 218 19.02 -1.77 -22.54
CA THR A 218 18.41 -2.69 -23.50
C THR A 218 18.85 -4.13 -23.23
N THR A 219 20.03 -4.31 -22.62
CA THR A 219 20.63 -5.60 -22.23
C THR A 219 21.15 -5.55 -20.81
N LEU A 220 20.95 -6.63 -20.08
CA LEU A 220 21.48 -6.84 -18.74
C LEU A 220 21.97 -8.29 -18.64
N ASN A 221 23.29 -8.48 -18.49
CA ASN A 221 23.91 -9.77 -18.31
C ASN A 221 24.25 -10.02 -16.84
N VAL A 222 23.50 -10.90 -16.20
CA VAL A 222 23.73 -11.39 -14.82
C VAL A 222 24.05 -12.89 -14.81
N SER A 223 24.43 -13.46 -15.96
CA SER A 223 24.74 -14.88 -16.06
C SER A 223 25.93 -15.24 -15.15
N GLY A 224 25.85 -16.40 -14.47
CA GLY A 224 26.89 -16.81 -13.52
C GLY A 224 26.84 -16.11 -12.15
N SER A 225 25.96 -15.15 -11.91
CA SER A 225 25.84 -14.44 -10.62
C SER A 225 25.11 -15.32 -9.57
N THR A 226 25.73 -16.45 -9.19
CA THR A 226 25.15 -17.41 -8.24
C THR A 226 24.99 -16.87 -6.83
N THR A 227 25.74 -15.82 -6.47
CA THR A 227 25.71 -15.13 -5.16
C THR A 227 24.73 -13.96 -5.12
N LEU A 228 24.15 -13.57 -6.26
CA LEU A 228 23.25 -12.42 -6.35
C LEU A 228 21.96 -12.67 -5.56
N THR A 229 21.76 -11.90 -4.51
CA THR A 229 20.58 -11.99 -3.62
C THR A 229 19.52 -10.92 -3.93
N GLY A 230 19.92 -9.78 -4.50
CA GLY A 230 19.04 -8.69 -4.82
C GLY A 230 19.33 -8.03 -6.16
N LEU A 231 18.28 -7.89 -7.00
CA LEU A 231 18.37 -7.24 -8.31
C LEU A 231 17.25 -6.19 -8.47
N ALA A 232 17.64 -4.92 -8.60
CA ALA A 232 16.79 -3.81 -9.02
C ALA A 232 17.18 -3.36 -10.42
N CYS A 233 16.38 -3.70 -11.41
CA CYS A 233 16.58 -3.24 -12.80
C CYS A 233 15.34 -2.54 -13.37
N ASN A 234 14.48 -2.03 -12.49
CA ASN A 234 13.24 -1.35 -12.89
C ASN A 234 13.51 -0.04 -13.67
N SER A 235 12.53 0.41 -14.44
CA SER A 235 12.60 1.62 -15.24
C SER A 235 13.79 1.61 -16.22
N ASN A 236 13.82 0.61 -17.08
CA ASN A 236 14.76 0.40 -18.17
C ASN A 236 14.04 0.03 -19.48
N GLN A 237 14.76 -0.41 -20.49
CA GLN A 237 14.25 -0.79 -21.80
C GLN A 237 14.46 -2.28 -22.11
N LEU A 238 14.54 -3.13 -21.06
CA LEU A 238 14.78 -4.56 -21.21
C LEU A 238 13.57 -5.23 -21.85
N THR A 239 13.79 -5.93 -22.98
CA THR A 239 12.79 -6.78 -23.63
C THR A 239 12.87 -8.23 -23.17
N THR A 240 14.02 -8.64 -22.67
CA THR A 240 14.32 -9.96 -22.09
C THR A 240 15.13 -9.81 -20.82
N LEU A 241 14.99 -10.75 -19.88
CA LEU A 241 15.79 -10.83 -18.68
C LEU A 241 16.06 -12.31 -18.37
N ASN A 242 17.33 -12.70 -18.38
CA ASN A 242 17.75 -14.06 -18.03
C ASN A 242 18.36 -14.07 -16.62
N VAL A 243 17.68 -14.69 -15.67
CA VAL A 243 18.12 -14.88 -14.27
C VAL A 243 18.28 -16.35 -13.90
N SER A 244 18.39 -17.25 -14.89
CA SER A 244 18.45 -18.70 -14.66
C SER A 244 19.64 -19.16 -13.79
N GLY A 245 20.75 -18.39 -13.80
CA GLY A 245 21.93 -18.64 -12.94
C GLY A 245 21.85 -18.02 -11.55
N CYS A 246 20.87 -17.17 -11.26
CA CYS A 246 20.76 -16.40 -10.01
C CYS A 246 20.04 -17.20 -8.92
N THR A 247 20.59 -18.35 -8.53
CA THR A 247 19.93 -19.31 -7.62
C THR A 247 19.77 -18.80 -6.18
N ALA A 248 20.61 -17.85 -5.75
CA ALA A 248 20.51 -17.20 -4.44
C ALA A 248 19.55 -15.99 -4.40
N LEU A 249 18.92 -15.65 -5.54
CA LEU A 249 18.09 -14.45 -5.64
C LEU A 249 16.90 -14.51 -4.70
N THR A 250 16.82 -13.53 -3.80
CA THR A 250 15.73 -13.39 -2.82
C THR A 250 14.74 -12.28 -3.18
N TRP A 251 15.21 -11.29 -3.95
CA TRP A 251 14.41 -10.15 -4.35
C TRP A 251 14.76 -9.70 -5.77
N LEU A 252 13.70 -9.48 -6.59
CA LEU A 252 13.80 -9.01 -7.97
C LEU A 252 12.74 -7.94 -8.23
N ASP A 253 13.18 -6.77 -8.67
CA ASP A 253 12.31 -5.74 -9.23
C ASP A 253 12.73 -5.41 -10.67
N CYS A 254 11.91 -5.79 -11.63
CA CYS A 254 12.08 -5.46 -13.04
C CYS A 254 10.88 -4.66 -13.61
N THR A 255 10.21 -3.90 -12.75
CA THR A 255 9.06 -3.07 -13.14
C THR A 255 9.43 -2.02 -14.19
N ARG A 256 8.44 -1.56 -14.98
CA ARG A 256 8.64 -0.56 -16.04
C ARG A 256 9.76 -0.93 -17.02
N ASN A 257 9.73 -2.18 -17.49
CA ASN A 257 10.51 -2.69 -18.62
C ASN A 257 9.55 -3.31 -19.63
N PRO A 258 9.81 -3.22 -20.95
CA PRO A 258 8.96 -3.84 -21.96
C PRO A 258 9.19 -5.37 -22.08
N LEU A 259 9.34 -6.08 -20.96
CA LEU A 259 9.54 -7.52 -20.91
C LEU A 259 8.33 -8.27 -21.49
N VAL A 260 8.58 -9.25 -22.35
CA VAL A 260 7.53 -10.10 -22.94
C VAL A 260 7.34 -11.39 -22.16
N SER A 261 8.42 -11.96 -21.63
CA SER A 261 8.39 -13.16 -20.80
C SER A 261 9.43 -13.12 -19.71
N VAL A 262 9.13 -13.75 -18.56
CA VAL A 262 10.09 -13.97 -17.46
C VAL A 262 9.96 -15.40 -17.00
N ASP A 263 11.11 -16.09 -16.90
CA ASP A 263 11.22 -17.44 -16.31
C ASP A 263 12.03 -17.40 -15.03
N LEU A 264 11.38 -17.74 -13.91
CA LEU A 264 11.94 -17.77 -12.57
C LEU A 264 11.99 -19.20 -11.99
N SER A 265 11.78 -20.23 -12.82
CA SER A 265 11.66 -21.62 -12.37
C SER A 265 12.87 -22.13 -11.55
N ASN A 266 14.06 -21.52 -11.73
CA ASN A 266 15.27 -21.86 -10.98
C ASN A 266 15.50 -20.96 -9.75
N CYS A 267 14.68 -19.91 -9.53
CA CYS A 267 14.84 -18.96 -8.44
C CYS A 267 14.17 -19.44 -7.14
N ARG A 268 14.60 -20.58 -6.62
CA ARG A 268 13.97 -21.24 -5.46
C ARG A 268 14.01 -20.44 -4.16
N SER A 269 15.00 -19.55 -4.03
CA SER A 269 15.15 -18.67 -2.86
C SER A 269 14.36 -17.36 -2.96
N LEU A 270 13.70 -17.10 -4.11
CA LEU A 270 13.03 -15.84 -4.38
C LEU A 270 11.83 -15.64 -3.46
N LYS A 271 11.87 -14.56 -2.67
CA LYS A 271 10.82 -14.18 -1.72
C LYS A 271 9.92 -13.07 -2.25
N LYS A 272 10.48 -12.12 -3.00
CA LYS A 272 9.73 -10.98 -3.54
C LYS A 272 10.02 -10.78 -5.02
N PHE A 273 8.97 -10.70 -5.81
CA PHE A 273 9.07 -10.41 -7.23
C PHE A 273 8.08 -9.33 -7.65
N SER A 274 8.59 -8.32 -8.37
CA SER A 274 7.79 -7.23 -8.92
C SER A 274 8.06 -7.05 -10.41
N VAL A 275 7.00 -7.03 -11.21
CA VAL A 275 7.00 -6.72 -12.64
C VAL A 275 5.70 -5.99 -13.00
N THR A 276 5.75 -4.67 -13.09
CA THR A 276 4.57 -3.84 -13.36
C THR A 276 4.76 -2.98 -14.61
N SER A 277 3.68 -2.64 -15.28
CA SER A 277 3.67 -1.78 -16.48
C SER A 277 4.53 -2.33 -17.63
N GLY A 278 4.66 -3.66 -17.71
CA GLY A 278 5.32 -4.37 -18.79
C GLY A 278 4.35 -4.84 -19.88
N LYS A 279 4.90 -5.51 -20.86
CA LYS A 279 4.14 -6.21 -21.92
C LYS A 279 4.13 -7.72 -21.69
N LEU A 280 4.25 -8.15 -20.44
CA LEU A 280 4.46 -9.53 -20.07
C LEU A 280 3.27 -10.40 -20.44
N THR A 281 3.47 -11.33 -21.33
CA THR A 281 2.47 -12.32 -21.77
C THR A 281 2.64 -13.67 -21.09
N ARG A 282 3.85 -13.98 -20.59
CA ARG A 282 4.19 -15.24 -19.91
C ARG A 282 5.04 -15.00 -18.65
N LEU A 283 4.64 -15.63 -17.57
CA LEU A 283 5.37 -15.64 -16.31
C LEU A 283 5.44 -17.08 -15.78
N ASN A 284 6.64 -17.61 -15.61
CA ASN A 284 6.88 -18.93 -15.02
C ASN A 284 7.49 -18.76 -13.62
N VAL A 285 6.75 -19.15 -12.60
CA VAL A 285 7.17 -19.14 -11.18
C VAL A 285 7.10 -20.52 -10.53
N SER A 286 7.02 -21.59 -11.34
CA SER A 286 6.75 -22.97 -10.87
C SER A 286 7.76 -23.49 -9.83
N GLY A 287 9.01 -23.00 -9.83
CA GLY A 287 10.04 -23.35 -8.86
C GLY A 287 10.17 -22.44 -7.65
N CYS A 288 9.40 -21.36 -7.59
CA CYS A 288 9.53 -20.32 -6.56
C CYS A 288 8.84 -20.70 -5.25
N THR A 289 9.26 -21.78 -4.60
CA THR A 289 8.61 -22.29 -3.38
C THR A 289 8.73 -21.36 -2.16
N ALA A 290 9.74 -20.47 -2.14
CA ALA A 290 9.94 -19.48 -1.09
C ALA A 290 9.24 -18.13 -1.36
N LEU A 291 8.51 -18.00 -2.49
CA LEU A 291 7.89 -16.73 -2.89
C LEU A 291 6.77 -16.33 -1.93
N THR A 292 6.96 -15.21 -1.26
CA THR A 292 5.99 -14.64 -0.30
C THR A 292 5.20 -13.48 -0.89
N GLU A 293 5.78 -12.75 -1.83
CA GLU A 293 5.13 -11.59 -2.44
C GLU A 293 5.33 -11.57 -3.95
N LEU A 294 4.21 -11.55 -4.70
CA LEU A 294 4.18 -11.41 -6.16
C LEU A 294 3.38 -10.17 -6.55
N LYS A 295 4.03 -9.24 -7.25
CA LYS A 295 3.39 -8.07 -7.87
C LYS A 295 3.62 -8.09 -9.38
N CYS A 296 2.56 -8.37 -10.14
CA CYS A 296 2.60 -8.37 -11.61
C CYS A 296 1.41 -7.60 -12.24
N PRO A 297 0.96 -6.47 -11.67
CA PRO A 297 -0.17 -5.73 -12.26
C PRO A 297 0.20 -5.05 -13.58
N ASN A 298 -0.85 -4.66 -14.35
CA ASN A 298 -0.71 -3.92 -15.61
C ASN A 298 0.18 -4.64 -16.63
N ASN A 299 -0.04 -5.94 -16.84
CA ASN A 299 0.63 -6.76 -17.85
C ASN A 299 -0.39 -7.40 -18.81
N GLN A 300 0.04 -8.33 -19.65
CA GLN A 300 -0.78 -9.01 -20.65
C GLN A 300 -0.87 -10.52 -20.41
N LEU A 301 -0.80 -10.94 -19.15
CA LEU A 301 -0.91 -12.33 -18.76
C LEU A 301 -2.33 -12.84 -19.04
N THR A 302 -2.43 -13.93 -19.81
CA THR A 302 -3.72 -14.62 -20.06
C THR A 302 -3.93 -15.79 -19.11
N SER A 303 -2.84 -16.32 -18.54
CA SER A 303 -2.86 -17.37 -17.51
C SER A 303 -1.77 -17.16 -16.48
N LEU A 304 -2.02 -17.59 -15.25
CA LEU A 304 -1.03 -17.56 -14.17
C LEU A 304 -1.21 -18.80 -13.29
N ASP A 305 -0.14 -19.60 -13.19
CA ASP A 305 -0.11 -20.80 -12.34
C ASP A 305 0.80 -20.54 -11.12
N LEU A 306 0.21 -20.58 -9.94
CA LEU A 306 0.86 -20.34 -8.65
C LEU A 306 0.86 -21.59 -7.76
N SER A 307 0.49 -22.75 -8.28
CA SER A 307 0.39 -24.01 -7.51
C SER A 307 1.70 -24.42 -6.81
N GLY A 308 2.86 -23.97 -7.33
CA GLY A 308 4.18 -24.18 -6.71
C GLY A 308 4.56 -23.13 -5.64
N CYS A 309 3.81 -22.03 -5.52
CA CYS A 309 4.14 -20.90 -4.63
C CYS A 309 3.50 -21.08 -3.24
N THR A 310 3.83 -22.15 -2.54
CA THR A 310 3.17 -22.55 -1.28
C THR A 310 3.36 -21.55 -0.12
N ALA A 311 4.43 -20.73 -0.16
CA ALA A 311 4.71 -19.71 0.84
C ALA A 311 4.08 -18.34 0.50
N LEU A 312 3.30 -18.24 -0.60
CA LEU A 312 2.77 -16.96 -1.08
C LEU A 312 1.77 -16.38 -0.08
N THR A 313 2.06 -15.16 0.41
CA THR A 313 1.21 -14.42 1.35
C THR A 313 0.52 -13.23 0.67
N LYS A 314 1.16 -12.61 -0.33
CA LYS A 314 0.62 -11.42 -1.02
C LYS A 314 0.68 -11.58 -2.53
N LEU A 315 -0.47 -11.43 -3.18
CA LEU A 315 -0.63 -11.47 -4.64
C LEU A 315 -1.29 -10.21 -5.15
N ASN A 316 -0.67 -9.54 -6.12
CA ASN A 316 -1.30 -8.50 -6.91
C ASN A 316 -1.07 -8.78 -8.40
N CYS A 317 -2.13 -9.17 -9.11
CA CYS A 317 -2.13 -9.41 -10.56
C CYS A 317 -3.21 -8.57 -11.29
N THR A 318 -3.55 -7.40 -10.75
CA THR A 318 -4.52 -6.44 -11.30
C THR A 318 -4.19 -6.05 -12.74
N ARG A 319 -5.23 -5.78 -13.57
CA ARG A 319 -5.08 -5.35 -14.97
C ARG A 319 -4.22 -6.30 -15.81
N ASN A 320 -4.56 -7.58 -15.74
CA ASN A 320 -4.11 -8.61 -16.65
C ASN A 320 -5.34 -9.26 -17.29
N PRO A 321 -5.34 -9.58 -18.59
CA PRO A 321 -6.45 -10.24 -19.26
C PRO A 321 -6.49 -11.74 -18.91
N LEU A 322 -6.30 -12.09 -17.62
CA LEU A 322 -6.32 -13.47 -17.14
C LEU A 322 -7.67 -14.12 -17.45
N THR A 323 -7.63 -15.27 -18.08
CA THR A 323 -8.77 -16.17 -18.24
C THR A 323 -8.62 -17.42 -17.38
N ARG A 324 -7.41 -17.68 -16.86
CA ARG A 324 -7.10 -18.80 -15.96
C ARG A 324 -6.14 -18.34 -14.87
N LEU A 325 -6.49 -18.66 -13.62
CA LEU A 325 -5.65 -18.44 -12.44
C LEU A 325 -5.70 -19.70 -11.57
N ASN A 326 -4.53 -20.30 -11.31
CA ASN A 326 -4.41 -21.46 -10.44
C ASN A 326 -3.79 -21.05 -9.10
N LEU A 327 -4.57 -21.12 -8.02
CA LEU A 327 -4.18 -20.82 -6.64
C LEU A 327 -4.12 -22.09 -5.77
N SER A 328 -4.18 -23.28 -6.38
CA SER A 328 -4.09 -24.52 -5.60
C SER A 328 -2.79 -24.54 -4.78
N ASN A 329 -2.89 -24.96 -3.52
CA ASN A 329 -1.80 -24.95 -2.53
C ASN A 329 -1.31 -23.56 -2.04
N CYS A 330 -1.94 -22.45 -2.43
CA CYS A 330 -1.64 -21.12 -1.87
C CYS A 330 -2.28 -20.95 -0.48
N THR A 331 -2.12 -21.90 0.42
CA THR A 331 -2.77 -21.94 1.74
C THR A 331 -2.33 -20.81 2.67
N SER A 332 -1.14 -20.23 2.43
CA SER A 332 -0.58 -19.11 3.19
C SER A 332 -1.04 -17.73 2.69
N LEU A 333 -1.83 -17.67 1.60
CA LEU A 333 -2.23 -16.40 0.99
C LEU A 333 -3.14 -15.60 1.92
N THR A 334 -2.68 -14.41 2.33
CA THR A 334 -3.42 -13.50 3.23
C THR A 334 -4.05 -12.33 2.50
N GLU A 335 -3.39 -11.82 1.45
CA GLU A 335 -3.87 -10.67 0.68
C GLU A 335 -3.85 -11.00 -0.82
N PHE A 336 -5.01 -10.91 -1.45
CA PHE A 336 -5.14 -11.10 -2.90
C PHE A 336 -5.87 -9.93 -3.54
N THR A 337 -5.20 -9.31 -4.51
CA THR A 337 -5.78 -8.24 -5.33
C THR A 337 -5.74 -8.62 -6.82
N TRP A 338 -6.91 -8.71 -7.41
CA TRP A 338 -7.14 -8.87 -8.83
C TRP A 338 -8.31 -8.00 -9.25
N ARG A 339 -8.12 -7.08 -10.16
CA ARG A 339 -9.15 -6.17 -10.67
C ARG A 339 -8.95 -5.95 -12.17
N GLU A 340 -10.03 -5.60 -12.86
CA GLU A 340 -9.97 -5.25 -14.30
C GLU A 340 -9.33 -6.36 -15.15
N GLY A 341 -9.92 -7.57 -15.11
CA GLY A 341 -9.46 -8.73 -15.85
C GLY A 341 -10.63 -9.56 -16.40
N ASN A 342 -10.31 -10.64 -17.11
CA ASN A 342 -11.27 -11.43 -17.89
C ASN A 342 -11.65 -12.76 -17.22
N LEU A 343 -11.29 -13.01 -15.95
CA LEU A 343 -11.77 -14.19 -15.23
C LEU A 343 -13.29 -14.15 -15.14
N THR A 344 -13.92 -15.24 -15.52
CA THR A 344 -15.37 -15.45 -15.34
C THR A 344 -15.69 -16.18 -14.05
N SER A 345 -14.74 -16.96 -13.51
CA SER A 345 -14.84 -17.64 -12.23
C SER A 345 -13.57 -17.47 -11.41
N LEU A 346 -13.71 -17.34 -10.10
CA LEU A 346 -12.61 -17.30 -9.18
C LEU A 346 -12.86 -18.27 -8.03
N ASP A 347 -11.92 -19.20 -7.84
CA ASP A 347 -11.93 -20.14 -6.72
C ASP A 347 -10.78 -19.83 -5.77
N VAL A 348 -11.11 -19.46 -4.54
CA VAL A 348 -10.16 -19.20 -3.44
C VAL A 348 -10.38 -20.14 -2.25
N SER A 349 -11.15 -21.22 -2.44
CA SER A 349 -11.50 -22.16 -1.37
C SER A 349 -10.29 -22.80 -0.66
N GLY A 350 -9.16 -22.94 -1.37
CA GLY A 350 -7.89 -23.43 -0.80
C GLY A 350 -7.09 -22.39 -0.03
N CYS A 351 -7.46 -21.09 -0.10
CA CYS A 351 -6.73 -19.99 0.52
C CYS A 351 -7.23 -19.73 1.95
N THR A 352 -7.03 -20.70 2.84
CA THR A 352 -7.64 -20.69 4.20
C THR A 352 -7.13 -19.56 5.11
N ALA A 353 -5.95 -19.01 4.83
CA ALA A 353 -5.37 -17.86 5.55
C ALA A 353 -5.82 -16.50 4.98
N LEU A 354 -6.68 -16.48 3.93
CA LEU A 354 -7.04 -15.24 3.23
C LEU A 354 -7.82 -14.30 4.15
N THR A 355 -7.27 -13.12 4.39
CA THR A 355 -7.89 -12.06 5.20
C THR A 355 -8.46 -10.94 4.36
N LYS A 356 -7.89 -10.69 3.17
CA LYS A 356 -8.32 -9.61 2.29
C LYS A 356 -8.37 -10.07 0.84
N LEU A 357 -9.54 -9.94 0.23
CA LEU A 357 -9.78 -10.22 -1.19
C LEU A 357 -10.34 -8.99 -1.91
N SER A 358 -9.68 -8.61 -3.00
CA SER A 358 -10.17 -7.57 -3.90
C SER A 358 -10.22 -8.10 -5.34
N CYS A 359 -11.44 -8.43 -5.81
CA CYS A 359 -11.68 -9.10 -7.10
C CYS A 359 -12.76 -8.43 -7.96
N GLY A 360 -12.99 -7.13 -7.76
CA GLY A 360 -13.98 -6.36 -8.51
C GLY A 360 -13.48 -5.80 -9.85
N TRP A 361 -14.38 -5.05 -10.54
CA TRP A 361 -14.10 -4.41 -11.84
C TRP A 361 -13.74 -5.40 -12.94
N GLY A 362 -14.44 -6.52 -13.01
CA GLY A 362 -14.17 -7.60 -13.96
C GLY A 362 -15.43 -8.24 -14.51
N GLN A 363 -15.27 -9.44 -15.04
CA GLN A 363 -16.36 -10.21 -15.65
C GLN A 363 -16.75 -11.45 -14.81
N LEU A 364 -16.41 -11.47 -13.49
CA LEU A 364 -16.71 -12.59 -12.63
C LEU A 364 -18.22 -12.83 -12.54
N THR A 365 -18.63 -14.03 -12.94
CA THR A 365 -20.00 -14.52 -12.78
C THR A 365 -20.14 -15.42 -11.56
N SER A 366 -19.03 -16.02 -11.07
CA SER A 366 -18.99 -16.86 -9.87
C SER A 366 -17.74 -16.64 -9.03
N LEU A 367 -17.91 -16.70 -7.71
CA LEU A 367 -16.87 -16.57 -6.71
C LEU A 367 -17.06 -17.65 -5.63
N ASN A 368 -16.09 -18.55 -5.48
CA ASN A 368 -16.09 -19.58 -4.46
C ASN A 368 -15.23 -19.15 -3.27
N LEU A 369 -15.88 -18.90 -2.11
CA LEU A 369 -15.27 -18.48 -0.85
C LEU A 369 -15.27 -19.60 0.21
N SER A 370 -15.67 -20.82 -0.15
CA SER A 370 -15.76 -21.90 0.83
C SER A 370 -14.41 -22.14 1.51
N GLY A 371 -14.41 -22.26 2.84
CA GLY A 371 -13.19 -22.42 3.63
C GLY A 371 -12.41 -21.13 3.94
N CYS A 372 -12.80 -19.96 3.41
CA CYS A 372 -12.15 -18.68 3.71
C CYS A 372 -12.61 -18.11 5.07
N THR A 373 -12.46 -18.88 6.14
CA THR A 373 -12.95 -18.50 7.49
C THR A 373 -12.26 -17.29 8.10
N ALA A 374 -11.03 -16.98 7.66
CA ALA A 374 -10.24 -15.82 8.09
C ALA A 374 -10.54 -14.55 7.29
N LEU A 375 -11.38 -14.62 6.24
CA LEU A 375 -11.64 -13.48 5.36
C LEU A 375 -12.34 -12.35 6.12
N ALA A 376 -11.64 -11.22 6.28
CA ALA A 376 -12.11 -10.04 7.00
C ALA A 376 -12.63 -8.93 6.07
N GLU A 377 -12.05 -8.81 4.87
CA GLU A 377 -12.41 -7.77 3.92
C GLU A 377 -12.64 -8.36 2.52
N LEU A 378 -13.82 -8.16 1.95
CA LEU A 378 -14.19 -8.58 0.60
C LEU A 378 -14.63 -7.38 -0.25
N TYR A 379 -13.90 -7.13 -1.34
CA TYR A 379 -14.20 -6.10 -2.34
C TYR A 379 -14.44 -6.77 -3.69
N CYS A 380 -15.70 -7.00 -4.06
CA CYS A 380 -16.09 -7.64 -5.32
C CYS A 380 -17.03 -6.80 -6.18
N SER A 381 -17.03 -5.48 -5.97
CA SER A 381 -17.90 -4.54 -6.72
C SER A 381 -17.58 -4.47 -8.20
N ARG A 382 -18.59 -4.09 -9.03
CA ARG A 382 -18.46 -3.93 -10.48
C ARG A 382 -17.95 -5.20 -11.18
N SER A 383 -18.64 -6.31 -10.94
CA SER A 383 -18.45 -7.60 -11.60
C SER A 383 -19.78 -8.06 -12.23
N GLN A 384 -19.90 -9.33 -12.57
CA GLN A 384 -21.10 -9.92 -13.14
C GLN A 384 -21.67 -11.04 -12.26
N LEU A 385 -21.44 -10.94 -10.93
CA LEU A 385 -21.90 -11.92 -9.97
C LEU A 385 -23.43 -11.92 -9.91
N THR A 386 -24.03 -13.09 -10.09
CA THR A 386 -25.49 -13.29 -9.98
C THR A 386 -25.91 -13.77 -8.59
N SER A 387 -24.99 -14.37 -7.85
CA SER A 387 -25.17 -14.77 -6.44
C SER A 387 -23.85 -14.62 -5.68
N LEU A 388 -23.95 -14.42 -4.38
CA LEU A 388 -22.80 -14.38 -3.47
C LEU A 388 -23.12 -15.20 -2.22
N ASP A 389 -22.32 -16.23 -1.96
CA ASP A 389 -22.36 -16.97 -0.70
C ASP A 389 -21.06 -16.74 0.08
N ALA A 390 -21.18 -16.03 1.19
CA ALA A 390 -20.10 -15.75 2.13
C ALA A 390 -20.41 -16.29 3.55
N SER A 391 -21.38 -17.19 3.68
CA SER A 391 -21.82 -17.74 4.98
C SER A 391 -20.72 -18.43 5.78
N GLY A 392 -19.65 -18.92 5.10
CA GLY A 392 -18.47 -19.49 5.73
C GLY A 392 -17.43 -18.45 6.20
N CYS A 393 -17.57 -17.16 5.82
CA CYS A 393 -16.61 -16.11 6.13
C CYS A 393 -16.89 -15.46 7.50
N ILE A 394 -16.73 -16.24 8.57
CA ILE A 394 -17.12 -15.84 9.94
C ILE A 394 -16.37 -14.62 10.49
N ALA A 395 -15.18 -14.33 9.95
CA ALA A 395 -14.37 -13.16 10.31
C ALA A 395 -14.70 -11.91 9.48
N LEU A 396 -15.65 -11.99 8.52
CA LEU A 396 -15.95 -10.90 7.60
C LEU A 396 -16.46 -9.67 8.35
N THR A 397 -15.75 -8.55 8.19
CA THR A 397 -16.06 -7.24 8.79
C THR A 397 -16.53 -6.22 7.76
N ILE A 398 -16.01 -6.30 6.53
CA ILE A 398 -16.29 -5.36 5.45
C ILE A 398 -16.65 -6.13 4.19
N LEU A 399 -17.80 -5.81 3.60
CA LEU A 399 -18.26 -6.33 2.31
C LEU A 399 -18.67 -5.19 1.38
N HIS A 400 -17.96 -5.06 0.24
CA HIS A 400 -18.37 -4.19 -0.86
C HIS A 400 -18.67 -5.02 -2.09
N CYS A 401 -19.94 -5.12 -2.48
CA CYS A 401 -20.39 -5.92 -3.62
C CYS A 401 -21.27 -5.13 -4.62
N ASN A 402 -21.17 -3.80 -4.61
CA ASN A 402 -21.95 -2.90 -5.46
C ASN A 402 -21.82 -3.19 -6.95
N VAL A 403 -22.85 -2.83 -7.72
CA VAL A 403 -22.82 -2.89 -9.18
C VAL A 403 -22.51 -4.32 -9.69
N ASN A 404 -23.24 -5.29 -9.14
CA ASN A 404 -23.32 -6.66 -9.63
C ASN A 404 -24.79 -6.98 -9.95
N PRO A 405 -25.11 -7.86 -10.89
CA PRO A 405 -26.48 -8.32 -11.12
C PRO A 405 -26.91 -9.39 -10.09
N LEU A 406 -26.56 -9.19 -8.82
CA LEU A 406 -26.89 -10.15 -7.74
C LEU A 406 -28.41 -10.26 -7.56
N THR A 407 -28.89 -11.47 -7.55
CA THR A 407 -30.28 -11.81 -7.20
C THR A 407 -30.37 -12.38 -5.78
N SER A 408 -29.29 -12.94 -5.25
CA SER A 408 -29.23 -13.50 -3.89
C SER A 408 -27.89 -13.22 -3.23
N ILE A 409 -27.94 -12.94 -1.91
CA ILE A 409 -26.77 -12.83 -1.05
C ILE A 409 -27.02 -13.63 0.22
N ASN A 410 -26.08 -14.52 0.57
CA ASN A 410 -26.07 -15.28 1.80
C ASN A 410 -24.89 -14.87 2.67
N LEU A 411 -25.16 -14.21 3.78
CA LEU A 411 -24.20 -13.74 4.80
C LEU A 411 -24.51 -14.36 6.16
N SER A 412 -25.33 -15.40 6.19
CA SER A 412 -25.71 -16.04 7.46
C SER A 412 -24.47 -16.41 8.27
N ASN A 413 -24.49 -16.07 9.58
CA ASN A 413 -23.39 -16.28 10.52
C ASN A 413 -22.10 -15.44 10.27
N CYS A 414 -22.11 -14.42 9.41
CA CYS A 414 -21.03 -13.43 9.34
C CYS A 414 -21.05 -12.53 10.59
N ARG A 415 -20.74 -13.11 11.75
CA ARG A 415 -20.93 -12.47 13.08
C ARG A 415 -20.13 -11.18 13.28
N SER A 416 -19.04 -11.02 12.56
CA SER A 416 -18.14 -9.86 12.65
C SER A 416 -18.51 -8.75 11.68
N LEU A 417 -19.52 -8.93 10.80
CA LEU A 417 -19.87 -7.97 9.74
C LEU A 417 -20.35 -6.66 10.34
N LYS A 418 -19.66 -5.58 9.99
CA LYS A 418 -19.96 -4.20 10.43
C LYS A 418 -20.34 -3.29 9.28
N GLU A 419 -19.64 -3.42 8.17
CA GLU A 419 -19.81 -2.58 6.98
C GLU A 419 -20.26 -3.45 5.80
N PHE A 420 -21.44 -3.15 5.28
CA PHE A 420 -22.03 -3.83 4.16
C PHE A 420 -22.55 -2.79 3.16
N ASP A 421 -21.74 -2.54 2.11
CA ASP A 421 -22.10 -1.60 1.05
C ASP A 421 -22.55 -2.36 -0.20
N TRP A 422 -23.83 -2.19 -0.52
CA TRP A 422 -24.49 -2.78 -1.67
C TRP A 422 -25.61 -1.86 -2.14
N LYS A 423 -25.55 -1.40 -3.34
CA LYS A 423 -26.65 -0.69 -4.01
C LYS A 423 -27.02 -1.52 -5.21
N LEU A 424 -28.11 -2.25 -5.09
CA LEU A 424 -28.64 -3.14 -6.10
C LEU A 424 -30.14 -2.87 -6.24
N GLU A 425 -30.63 -2.87 -7.47
CA GLU A 425 -32.05 -2.62 -7.78
C GLU A 425 -32.83 -3.93 -8.08
N ARG A 426 -32.22 -5.11 -7.91
CA ARG A 426 -32.76 -6.39 -8.36
C ARG A 426 -32.63 -7.55 -7.37
N LEU A 427 -32.20 -7.30 -6.15
CA LEU A 427 -32.05 -8.35 -5.17
C LEU A 427 -33.42 -8.93 -4.80
N THR A 428 -33.57 -10.24 -4.92
CA THR A 428 -34.83 -10.96 -4.59
C THR A 428 -34.78 -11.62 -3.22
N SER A 429 -33.56 -11.95 -2.71
CA SER A 429 -33.37 -12.50 -1.39
C SER A 429 -32.08 -12.01 -0.72
N LEU A 430 -32.16 -11.75 0.59
CA LEU A 430 -31.05 -11.39 1.44
C LEU A 430 -31.15 -12.13 2.77
N ASP A 431 -30.06 -12.82 3.16
CA ASP A 431 -29.95 -13.47 4.45
C ASP A 431 -28.73 -12.89 5.21
N VAL A 432 -29.00 -12.13 6.27
CA VAL A 432 -28.02 -11.58 7.22
C VAL A 432 -28.27 -12.12 8.63
N SER A 433 -29.05 -13.21 8.75
CA SER A 433 -29.38 -13.79 10.05
C SER A 433 -28.12 -14.15 10.84
N GLY A 434 -28.08 -13.78 12.12
CA GLY A 434 -26.94 -14.01 13.01
C GLY A 434 -25.73 -13.09 12.76
N CYS A 435 -25.85 -12.02 11.96
CA CYS A 435 -24.84 -10.97 11.84
C CYS A 435 -24.85 -10.08 13.09
N THR A 436 -24.33 -10.59 14.19
CA THR A 436 -24.47 -9.96 15.52
C THR A 436 -23.75 -8.63 15.70
N SER A 437 -22.79 -8.29 14.82
CA SER A 437 -22.07 -7.02 14.85
C SER A 437 -22.61 -5.96 13.86
N LEU A 438 -23.59 -6.32 13.02
CA LEU A 438 -24.17 -5.41 12.04
C LEU A 438 -25.01 -4.34 12.76
N THR A 439 -24.66 -3.05 12.56
CA THR A 439 -25.34 -1.92 13.21
C THR A 439 -26.36 -1.24 12.32
N THR A 440 -26.12 -1.22 11.02
CA THR A 440 -26.98 -0.56 10.02
C THR A 440 -27.16 -1.46 8.81
N LEU A 441 -28.41 -1.59 8.35
CA LEU A 441 -28.76 -2.29 7.10
C LEU A 441 -29.69 -1.41 6.27
N GLU A 442 -29.20 -0.92 5.15
CA GLU A 442 -29.99 -0.16 4.17
C GLU A 442 -30.18 -1.03 2.92
N CYS A 443 -31.35 -1.68 2.80
CA CYS A 443 -31.72 -2.58 1.70
C CYS A 443 -32.95 -2.14 0.92
N ASN A 444 -33.21 -0.85 0.97
CA ASN A 444 -34.33 -0.21 0.29
C ASN A 444 -34.20 -0.23 -1.24
N ASN A 445 -35.34 -0.07 -1.92
CA ASN A 445 -35.41 0.04 -3.39
C ASN A 445 -34.81 -1.19 -4.11
N ASN A 446 -35.29 -2.39 -3.75
CA ASN A 446 -34.94 -3.67 -4.34
C ASN A 446 -36.20 -4.46 -4.72
N MET A 447 -36.00 -5.74 -5.04
CA MET A 447 -37.08 -6.69 -5.36
C MET A 447 -37.19 -7.80 -4.30
N LEU A 448 -36.80 -7.52 -3.04
CA LEU A 448 -36.76 -8.54 -1.98
C LEU A 448 -38.15 -9.10 -1.70
N SER A 449 -38.31 -10.38 -1.95
CA SER A 449 -39.44 -11.18 -1.46
C SER A 449 -39.07 -11.94 -0.18
N SER A 450 -37.79 -12.11 0.11
CA SER A 450 -37.26 -12.75 1.30
C SER A 450 -36.15 -11.90 1.93
N LEU A 451 -36.36 -11.48 3.16
CA LEU A 451 -35.36 -10.79 3.99
C LEU A 451 -35.28 -11.48 5.34
N LYS A 452 -34.08 -11.96 5.71
CA LYS A 452 -33.83 -12.58 7.01
C LYS A 452 -32.82 -11.75 7.79
N VAL A 453 -33.23 -11.22 8.93
CA VAL A 453 -32.45 -10.36 9.84
C VAL A 453 -32.44 -10.87 11.28
N SER A 454 -33.09 -11.99 11.56
CA SER A 454 -33.22 -12.51 12.94
C SER A 454 -31.84 -12.76 13.59
N GLY A 455 -31.71 -12.40 14.86
CA GLY A 455 -30.47 -12.53 15.61
C GLY A 455 -29.41 -11.46 15.33
N CYS A 456 -29.72 -10.37 14.59
CA CYS A 456 -28.86 -9.21 14.42
C CYS A 456 -28.90 -8.32 15.68
N THR A 457 -28.28 -8.77 16.77
CA THR A 457 -28.43 -8.18 18.11
C THR A 457 -27.93 -6.74 18.24
N SER A 458 -26.99 -6.30 17.39
CA SER A 458 -26.46 -4.93 17.39
C SER A 458 -27.13 -4.01 16.37
N LEU A 459 -28.12 -4.50 15.60
CA LEU A 459 -28.77 -3.70 14.56
C LEU A 459 -29.58 -2.55 15.17
N THR A 460 -29.17 -1.32 14.93
CA THR A 460 -29.84 -0.10 15.40
C THR A 460 -30.74 0.52 14.34
N LYS A 461 -30.38 0.39 13.06
CA LYS A 461 -31.11 0.95 11.92
C LYS A 461 -31.36 -0.10 10.85
N LEU A 462 -32.61 -0.27 10.46
CA LEU A 462 -33.04 -1.09 9.31
C LEU A 462 -33.91 -0.26 8.36
N ASP A 463 -33.44 -0.10 7.12
CA ASP A 463 -34.26 0.40 6.01
C ASP A 463 -34.41 -0.70 4.95
N CYS A 464 -35.57 -1.33 4.90
CA CYS A 464 -35.96 -2.31 3.90
C CYS A 464 -37.13 -1.83 3.04
N SER A 465 -37.34 -0.51 2.97
CA SER A 465 -38.45 0.10 2.24
C SER A 465 -38.40 -0.16 0.74
N ILE A 466 -39.55 -0.06 0.05
CA ILE A 466 -39.66 -0.24 -1.41
C ILE A 466 -39.12 -1.61 -1.84
N ASN A 467 -39.77 -2.65 -1.36
CA ASN A 467 -39.50 -4.06 -1.65
C ASN A 467 -40.83 -4.86 -1.77
N TYR A 468 -40.76 -6.17 -1.82
CA TYR A 468 -41.92 -7.09 -1.88
C TYR A 468 -41.99 -8.03 -0.68
N VAL A 469 -41.44 -7.63 0.48
CA VAL A 469 -41.35 -8.45 1.68
C VAL A 469 -42.75 -8.69 2.24
N GLY A 470 -43.16 -9.97 2.30
CA GLY A 470 -44.48 -10.37 2.84
C GLY A 470 -44.47 -10.65 4.33
N SER A 471 -43.30 -10.99 4.89
CA SER A 471 -43.08 -11.23 6.32
C SER A 471 -41.69 -10.75 6.72
N LEU A 472 -41.56 -10.19 7.91
CA LEU A 472 -40.31 -9.70 8.47
C LEU A 472 -40.15 -10.22 9.90
N ASP A 473 -39.17 -11.10 10.11
CA ASP A 473 -38.81 -11.63 11.42
C ASP A 473 -37.71 -10.76 12.06
N LEU A 474 -38.06 -10.01 13.11
CA LEU A 474 -37.19 -9.11 13.87
C LEU A 474 -36.73 -9.76 15.19
N SER A 475 -36.97 -11.06 15.39
CA SER A 475 -36.56 -11.74 16.62
C SER A 475 -35.07 -11.59 16.88
N GLY A 476 -34.70 -11.20 18.10
CA GLY A 476 -33.33 -10.94 18.52
C GLY A 476 -32.70 -9.63 18.01
N CYS A 477 -33.40 -8.79 17.22
CA CYS A 477 -32.94 -7.45 16.86
C CYS A 477 -33.20 -6.44 18.00
N THR A 478 -32.68 -6.72 19.18
CA THR A 478 -33.03 -6.04 20.43
C THR A 478 -32.50 -4.61 20.56
N SER A 479 -31.53 -4.22 19.72
CA SER A 479 -30.94 -2.86 19.72
C SER A 479 -31.62 -1.91 18.72
N LEU A 480 -32.67 -2.36 18.00
CA LEU A 480 -33.27 -1.59 16.92
C LEU A 480 -33.93 -0.31 17.46
N THR A 481 -33.50 0.84 16.92
CA THR A 481 -34.03 2.18 17.22
C THR A 481 -34.80 2.78 16.06
N GLU A 482 -34.39 2.47 14.81
CA GLU A 482 -35.01 3.00 13.60
C GLU A 482 -35.40 1.84 12.67
N LEU A 483 -36.67 1.75 12.32
CA LEU A 483 -37.21 0.79 11.36
C LEU A 483 -37.99 1.50 10.25
N ASN A 484 -37.52 1.37 9.02
CA ASN A 484 -38.27 1.72 7.82
C ASN A 484 -38.55 0.46 7.00
N CYS A 485 -39.78 -0.04 7.07
CA CYS A 485 -40.26 -1.17 6.27
C CYS A 485 -41.42 -0.75 5.34
N SER A 486 -41.49 0.56 5.00
CA SER A 486 -42.56 1.10 4.16
C SER A 486 -42.52 0.55 2.74
N ARG A 487 -43.68 0.61 2.03
CA ARG A 487 -43.83 0.13 0.66
C ARG A 487 -43.36 -1.33 0.48
N ASN A 488 -44.00 -2.21 1.22
CA ASN A 488 -43.81 -3.65 1.17
C ASN A 488 -45.19 -4.39 1.12
N GLN A 489 -45.23 -5.67 1.41
CA GLN A 489 -46.43 -6.49 1.42
C GLN A 489 -46.69 -7.12 2.79
N LEU A 490 -46.22 -6.47 3.85
CA LEU A 490 -46.34 -7.00 5.21
C LEU A 490 -47.81 -7.09 5.64
N ILE A 491 -48.25 -8.28 6.07
CA ILE A 491 -49.58 -8.50 6.61
C ILE A 491 -49.63 -8.43 8.15
N SER A 492 -48.48 -8.61 8.79
CA SER A 492 -48.26 -8.48 10.23
C SER A 492 -46.84 -8.00 10.50
N LEU A 493 -46.62 -7.36 11.65
CA LEU A 493 -45.32 -6.93 12.12
C LEU A 493 -45.27 -7.13 13.64
N ASP A 494 -44.40 -8.05 14.07
CA ASP A 494 -44.13 -8.32 15.48
C ASP A 494 -43.01 -7.40 15.98
N LEU A 495 -43.28 -6.59 16.99
CA LEU A 495 -42.39 -5.65 17.63
C LEU A 495 -42.11 -5.99 19.10
N SER A 496 -42.36 -7.23 19.50
CA SER A 496 -42.27 -7.66 20.91
C SER A 496 -40.88 -7.51 21.52
N ASP A 497 -39.81 -7.63 20.69
CA ASP A 497 -38.40 -7.51 21.09
C ASP A 497 -37.84 -6.10 20.96
N GLN A 498 -38.54 -5.13 20.31
CA GLN A 498 -38.04 -3.83 19.92
C GLN A 498 -38.26 -2.75 20.98
N LYS A 499 -37.78 -2.97 22.20
CA LYS A 499 -37.98 -2.08 23.35
C LYS A 499 -37.33 -0.67 23.17
N GLY A 500 -36.27 -0.60 22.38
CA GLY A 500 -35.53 0.64 22.10
C GLY A 500 -36.02 1.41 20.87
N LEU A 501 -37.06 0.92 20.17
CA LEU A 501 -37.53 1.53 18.92
C LEU A 501 -38.08 2.94 19.19
N THR A 502 -37.50 3.94 18.48
CA THR A 502 -37.90 5.36 18.54
C THR A 502 -38.68 5.75 17.30
N THR A 503 -38.28 5.26 16.13
CA THR A 503 -38.87 5.61 14.84
C THR A 503 -39.33 4.37 14.10
N LEU A 504 -40.60 4.35 13.70
CA LEU A 504 -41.21 3.31 12.87
C LEU A 504 -41.87 3.94 11.64
N ASN A 505 -41.39 3.58 10.45
CA ASN A 505 -42.14 3.81 9.21
C ASN A 505 -42.56 2.45 8.61
N CYS A 506 -43.82 2.13 8.72
CA CYS A 506 -44.44 0.93 8.14
C CYS A 506 -45.55 1.28 7.13
N SER A 507 -45.54 2.50 6.58
CA SER A 507 -46.53 2.96 5.62
C SER A 507 -46.53 2.12 4.34
N ASP A 508 -47.64 2.12 3.62
CA ASP A 508 -47.85 1.42 2.36
C ASP A 508 -47.51 -0.08 2.45
N ASN A 509 -48.28 -0.78 3.29
CA ASN A 509 -48.26 -2.21 3.53
C ASN A 509 -49.69 -2.77 3.61
N LEU A 510 -49.84 -4.00 4.08
CA LEU A 510 -51.13 -4.70 4.23
C LEU A 510 -51.48 -4.99 5.71
N LEU A 511 -50.87 -4.23 6.63
CA LEU A 511 -51.03 -4.43 8.07
C LEU A 511 -52.48 -4.21 8.51
N ARG A 512 -52.96 -5.09 9.32
CA ARG A 512 -54.32 -5.03 9.91
C ARG A 512 -54.33 -4.53 11.36
N GLU A 513 -53.19 -4.66 12.02
CA GLU A 513 -52.96 -4.19 13.39
C GLU A 513 -51.47 -3.91 13.60
N ILE A 514 -51.16 -3.03 14.54
CA ILE A 514 -49.83 -2.76 15.07
C ILE A 514 -49.97 -2.69 16.58
N ASP A 515 -49.06 -3.35 17.31
CA ASP A 515 -48.98 -3.31 18.76
C ASP A 515 -47.66 -2.73 19.20
N LEU A 516 -47.69 -1.60 19.90
CA LEU A 516 -46.51 -0.86 20.39
C LEU A 516 -46.32 -0.98 21.90
N SER A 517 -47.07 -1.86 22.55
CA SER A 517 -47.04 -2.01 24.03
C SER A 517 -45.63 -2.34 24.56
N ASN A 518 -44.80 -3.00 23.74
CA ASN A 518 -43.40 -3.32 24.06
C ASN A 518 -42.37 -2.31 23.52
N SER A 519 -42.80 -1.19 22.90
CA SER A 519 -41.92 -0.16 22.36
C SER A 519 -42.12 1.20 23.05
N PRO A 520 -41.76 1.34 24.34
CA PRO A 520 -42.09 2.52 25.16
C PRO A 520 -41.30 3.78 24.76
N SER A 521 -40.27 3.65 23.90
CA SER A 521 -39.40 4.74 23.48
C SER A 521 -39.85 5.38 22.16
N ILE A 522 -40.90 4.82 21.50
CA ILE A 522 -41.32 5.30 20.20
C ILE A 522 -41.94 6.71 20.32
N ASP A 523 -41.49 7.62 19.45
CA ASP A 523 -42.00 8.99 19.32
C ASP A 523 -42.32 9.38 17.88
N SER A 524 -41.97 8.53 16.91
CA SER A 524 -42.28 8.76 15.49
C SER A 524 -42.87 7.50 14.85
N LEU A 525 -44.14 7.59 14.47
CA LEU A 525 -44.89 6.52 13.80
C LEU A 525 -45.47 6.99 12.48
N ILE A 526 -45.14 6.33 11.38
CA ILE A 526 -45.72 6.53 10.05
C ILE A 526 -46.33 5.20 9.62
N CYS A 527 -47.66 5.15 9.51
CA CYS A 527 -48.40 3.92 9.21
C CYS A 527 -49.58 4.11 8.24
N ASP A 528 -49.61 5.21 7.50
CA ASP A 528 -50.60 5.46 6.46
C ASP A 528 -50.53 4.39 5.34
N ILE A 529 -51.60 4.28 4.55
CA ILE A 529 -51.72 3.30 3.46
C ILE A 529 -51.54 1.85 3.98
N ASN A 530 -52.36 1.47 4.92
CA ASN A 530 -52.44 0.09 5.44
C ASN A 530 -53.91 -0.41 5.44
N GLN A 531 -54.20 -1.50 6.15
CA GLN A 531 -55.55 -2.09 6.25
C GLN A 531 -56.05 -2.12 7.71
N ILE A 532 -55.62 -1.15 8.52
CA ILE A 532 -55.94 -1.05 9.95
C ILE A 532 -57.36 -0.53 10.11
N LYS A 533 -58.31 -1.42 10.36
CA LYS A 533 -59.70 -1.08 10.58
C LYS A 533 -59.94 -0.58 12.01
N GLU A 534 -61.16 -0.12 12.33
CA GLU A 534 -61.52 0.51 13.60
C GLU A 534 -61.02 -0.24 14.83
N ARG A 535 -61.21 -1.58 14.90
CA ARG A 535 -60.73 -2.41 16.00
C ARG A 535 -59.17 -2.41 16.10
N GLY A 536 -58.45 -2.53 14.96
CA GLY A 536 -57.00 -2.51 14.92
C GLY A 536 -56.48 -1.13 15.30
N MET A 537 -57.14 -0.05 14.86
CA MET A 537 -56.76 1.33 15.21
C MET A 537 -56.96 1.61 16.70
N THR A 538 -58.06 1.13 17.28
CA THR A 538 -58.31 1.21 18.74
C THR A 538 -57.19 0.52 19.52
N LYS A 539 -56.78 -0.67 19.07
CA LYS A 539 -55.63 -1.38 19.67
C LYS A 539 -54.33 -0.59 19.56
N LEU A 540 -54.05 -0.06 18.37
CA LEU A 540 -52.86 0.75 18.10
C LEU A 540 -52.78 2.00 19.01
N VAL A 541 -53.85 2.84 19.05
CA VAL A 541 -53.77 4.08 19.83
C VAL A 541 -53.70 3.80 21.35
N ASN A 542 -54.28 2.67 21.80
CA ASN A 542 -54.16 2.27 23.19
C ASN A 542 -52.74 1.77 23.53
N SER A 543 -51.99 1.19 22.56
CA SER A 543 -50.62 0.72 22.73
C SER A 543 -49.57 1.84 22.59
N LEU A 544 -49.95 3.02 22.10
CA LEU A 544 -49.03 4.19 22.01
C LEU A 544 -48.52 4.55 23.42
N PRO A 545 -47.21 4.83 23.59
CA PRO A 545 -46.67 5.30 24.86
C PRO A 545 -47.18 6.70 25.21
N ASP A 546 -47.20 7.02 26.48
CA ASP A 546 -47.50 8.37 26.98
C ASP A 546 -46.28 9.26 26.87
N LEU A 547 -46.39 10.32 26.08
CA LEU A 547 -45.34 11.30 25.82
C LEU A 547 -45.61 12.66 26.53
N GLN A 548 -46.60 12.72 27.44
CA GLN A 548 -46.85 13.96 28.16
C GLN A 548 -45.61 14.46 28.92
N GLY A 549 -45.26 15.72 28.71
CA GLY A 549 -44.05 16.35 29.29
C GLY A 549 -42.75 16.07 28.52
N LYS A 550 -42.84 15.39 27.36
CA LYS A 550 -41.74 15.17 26.40
C LYS A 550 -42.00 15.97 25.11
N GLU A 551 -41.14 15.80 24.10
CA GLU A 551 -41.43 16.32 22.75
C GLU A 551 -42.68 15.66 22.18
N VAL A 552 -43.45 16.43 21.37
CA VAL A 552 -44.71 15.96 20.79
C VAL A 552 -44.42 14.85 19.79
N GLY A 553 -44.99 13.66 19.99
CA GLY A 553 -44.81 12.51 19.11
C GLY A 553 -45.46 12.74 17.72
N LEU A 554 -44.83 12.22 16.69
CA LEU A 554 -45.32 12.25 15.32
C LEU A 554 -46.14 10.99 15.00
N PHE A 555 -47.43 11.15 14.65
CA PHE A 555 -48.30 10.05 14.23
C PHE A 555 -48.93 10.34 12.87
N ARG A 556 -48.34 9.81 11.78
CA ARG A 556 -48.89 9.89 10.42
C ARG A 556 -49.70 8.64 10.13
N VAL A 557 -50.99 8.79 10.02
CA VAL A 557 -51.93 7.64 10.08
C VAL A 557 -52.80 7.47 8.85
N PHE A 558 -52.99 8.51 8.03
CA PHE A 558 -53.93 8.52 6.93
C PHE A 558 -53.42 9.28 5.71
N ASN A 559 -53.74 8.78 4.51
CA ASN A 559 -53.37 9.43 3.25
C ASN A 559 -54.56 9.48 2.28
N GLU A 560 -55.26 10.61 2.23
CA GLU A 560 -56.44 10.81 1.37
C GLU A 560 -56.13 10.71 -0.13
N THR A 561 -54.86 10.82 -0.54
CA THR A 561 -54.45 10.81 -1.95
C THR A 561 -54.23 9.40 -2.51
N SER A 562 -54.26 8.37 -1.66
CA SER A 562 -53.99 6.99 -2.04
C SER A 562 -55.28 6.18 -2.13
N GLU A 563 -55.53 5.57 -3.28
CA GLU A 563 -56.60 4.60 -3.48
C GLU A 563 -56.40 3.33 -2.67
N ARG A 564 -55.17 3.08 -2.19
CA ARG A 564 -54.81 1.90 -1.35
C ARG A 564 -54.99 2.17 0.14
N GLU A 565 -55.37 3.39 0.54
CA GLU A 565 -55.58 3.71 1.95
C GLU A 565 -56.78 2.91 2.52
N GLY A 566 -56.49 2.07 3.45
CA GLY A 566 -57.46 1.19 4.08
C GLY A 566 -57.59 1.42 5.58
N ASN A 567 -56.80 2.34 6.15
CA ASN A 567 -56.87 2.66 7.58
C ASN A 567 -58.20 3.36 7.92
N VAL A 568 -58.67 3.08 9.10
CA VAL A 568 -59.86 3.73 9.68
C VAL A 568 -59.46 4.40 10.99
N CYS A 569 -59.24 5.71 10.94
CA CYS A 569 -58.90 6.52 12.12
C CYS A 569 -60.02 7.50 12.41
N LEU A 570 -60.80 7.23 13.45
CA LEU A 570 -61.94 8.06 13.88
C LEU A 570 -61.50 9.15 14.86
N SER A 571 -62.37 10.13 15.12
CA SER A 571 -62.15 11.23 16.08
C SER A 571 -61.79 10.75 17.48
N ASP A 572 -62.41 9.63 17.95
CA ASP A 572 -62.08 9.02 19.23
C ASP A 572 -60.63 8.50 19.29
N HIS A 573 -60.14 7.90 18.19
CA HIS A 573 -58.76 7.42 18.08
C HIS A 573 -57.77 8.60 18.16
N VAL A 574 -58.07 9.71 17.45
CA VAL A 574 -57.26 10.93 17.48
C VAL A 574 -57.24 11.53 18.88
N ALA A 575 -58.42 11.54 19.57
CA ALA A 575 -58.50 12.03 20.95
C ALA A 575 -57.61 11.26 21.91
N ILE A 576 -57.60 9.91 21.80
CA ILE A 576 -56.75 9.04 22.61
C ILE A 576 -55.26 9.32 22.33
N ALA A 577 -54.85 9.41 21.05
CA ALA A 577 -53.47 9.71 20.67
C ALA A 577 -53.01 11.08 21.20
N LYS A 578 -53.84 12.13 21.01
CA LYS A 578 -53.55 13.49 21.51
C LYS A 578 -53.45 13.53 23.04
N ALA A 579 -54.31 12.82 23.74
CA ALA A 579 -54.24 12.71 25.20
C ALA A 579 -52.91 12.11 25.72
N LYS A 580 -52.23 11.32 24.88
CA LYS A 580 -50.92 10.74 25.12
C LYS A 580 -49.74 11.59 24.55
N GLY A 581 -49.96 12.81 24.07
CA GLY A 581 -48.92 13.71 23.56
C GLY A 581 -48.54 13.49 22.10
N TRP A 582 -49.38 12.83 21.28
CA TRP A 582 -49.10 12.58 19.86
C TRP A 582 -49.78 13.59 18.95
N ASN A 583 -49.03 14.14 17.97
CA ASN A 583 -49.59 14.94 16.87
C ASN A 583 -50.01 14.02 15.73
N THR A 584 -51.30 13.87 15.54
CA THR A 584 -51.89 13.01 14.51
C THR A 584 -51.99 13.79 13.18
N GLN A 585 -51.37 13.25 12.14
CA GLN A 585 -51.26 13.91 10.83
C GLN A 585 -51.85 13.05 9.71
N PHE A 586 -52.32 13.73 8.63
CA PHE A 586 -52.73 13.09 7.40
C PHE A 586 -52.21 13.84 6.17
N ARG A 587 -52.13 13.15 5.03
CA ARG A 587 -51.72 13.70 3.74
C ARG A 587 -52.95 13.98 2.86
N ARG A 588 -53.02 15.19 2.29
CA ARG A 588 -54.11 15.64 1.44
C ARG A 588 -53.65 16.04 0.03
N ASP A 589 -52.40 16.37 -0.18
CA ASP A 589 -51.85 16.83 -1.46
C ASP A 589 -50.99 15.72 -2.12
N ARG A 590 -51.35 15.30 -3.34
CA ARG A 590 -50.67 14.26 -4.10
C ARG A 590 -49.30 14.71 -4.61
N TYR A 591 -49.09 16.00 -4.81
CA TYR A 591 -47.88 16.57 -5.46
C TYR A 591 -46.89 17.21 -4.50
N ARG A 592 -47.31 17.45 -3.25
CA ARG A 592 -46.47 18.06 -2.21
C ARG A 592 -46.43 17.15 -0.99
N ASP A 593 -45.25 16.95 -0.42
CA ASP A 593 -45.11 16.18 0.83
C ASP A 593 -45.49 17.07 2.04
N ILE A 594 -46.77 17.53 2.04
CA ILE A 594 -47.33 18.36 3.09
C ILE A 594 -48.27 17.50 3.91
N TRP A 595 -48.06 17.50 5.20
CA TRP A 595 -48.89 16.81 6.18
C TRP A 595 -49.68 17.83 7.01
N TYR A 596 -50.92 17.52 7.28
CA TYR A 596 -51.86 18.37 8.00
C TYR A 596 -52.28 17.68 9.29
N ASP A 597 -52.66 18.46 10.31
CA ASP A 597 -53.24 17.94 11.54
C ASP A 597 -54.53 17.18 11.25
N TYR A 598 -54.58 15.92 11.67
CA TYR A 598 -55.72 15.07 11.45
C TYR A 598 -56.67 15.08 12.65
N THR A 599 -57.95 15.30 12.40
CA THR A 599 -58.96 15.36 13.43
C THR A 599 -59.82 14.08 13.54
N GLY A 600 -59.60 13.12 12.62
CA GLY A 600 -60.37 11.89 12.52
C GLY A 600 -61.62 12.03 11.67
N ALA A 601 -62.11 10.90 11.13
CA ALA A 601 -63.39 10.83 10.42
C ALA A 601 -64.53 10.60 11.41
N ASP A 602 -65.67 11.29 11.17
CA ASP A 602 -66.88 11.02 11.92
C ASP A 602 -67.46 9.62 11.56
N LYS A 603 -67.98 8.90 12.54
CA LYS A 603 -68.58 7.56 12.32
C LYS A 603 -69.68 7.56 11.26
N GLN A 604 -70.36 8.68 11.05
CA GLN A 604 -71.43 8.84 10.04
C GLN A 604 -70.96 9.01 8.60
N ALA A 605 -69.75 9.54 8.36
CA ALA A 605 -69.21 9.74 7.02
C ALA A 605 -68.78 8.45 6.32
N TYR A 606 -68.57 7.38 7.04
CA TYR A 606 -68.11 6.10 6.53
C TYR A 606 -69.20 5.23 5.86
N PHE A 607 -70.51 5.53 6.12
CA PHE A 607 -71.60 4.79 5.52
C PHE A 607 -72.06 5.31 4.15
N CYS A 608 -71.52 6.40 3.66
CA CYS A 608 -71.94 7.03 2.40
C CYS A 608 -71.01 6.79 1.19
N CYS A 609 -69.92 6.01 1.35
CA CYS A 609 -68.94 5.73 0.26
C CYS A 609 -68.75 4.22 0.09
N ASN A 610 -69.82 3.43 -0.04
CA ASN A 610 -69.78 2.06 -0.59
C ASN A 610 -70.68 2.01 -1.81
#